data_386294f5c54e82d7841f438ce3551b4b
#
_entry.id   386294f5c54e82d7841f438ce3551b4b
#
_cell.length_a   1.000
_cell.length_b   1.000
_cell.length_c   1.000
_cell.angle_alpha   90.00
_cell.angle_beta   90.00
_cell.angle_gamma   90.00
#
_symmetry.space_group_name_H-M   'P 1'
#
loop_
_entity.id
_entity.type
_entity.pdbx_description
1 polymer ?
#
loop_
_entity_poly.entity_id
_entity_poly.type
_entity_poly.pdbx_seq_one_letter_code
_entity_poly.pdbx_strand_id
1 'polypeptide(L)'
;MATNLTVNIRDIACGLPDSWLIGCDSREFARIVDRLFQEIVQNSAQKTPPKICLAEPEPVQFLASFIAARAAKSQIFLCNPNWVKPEWEQVFDLVKPDIFLGQYPLPNNPHIPVREGGLRLYSREFHSPSKSGFDTIMIPTGGSSGKIRFAIHTWETLTASVQGFQQYFQVDKINSFCVLPLYHVSGLMQFMRSFTSGGKLAIQPFKELENGKICDIEPEEFFISLVPTQLQRLLQNPDTANWLGRFRAVLLGGAPAWPELLEIARNYQIKLAPSYGMTETASQIATLKPEDFLAGNNSSGQTLPHAQITIRSANGEILCDNQIGNIAVNAKSLALGYYPENFCDCEYFQLDDVGFFDKNNCLNIVGRSSDKIITGGENVFPAEVEAVVRSTNLVADISVIGLPDKDWGQVVTAIFVPANSEVSVKNLQAAIEDKLSKFKRPKYWVIVEQLPRNSQGKVNREQLQEIALKYQ
;
A
#
# COMPACT_ATOMS: atom_id res chain seq x y z
N MET A 1 -25.01 27.56 4.03
CA MET A 1 -25.97 26.47 4.37
C MET A 1 -25.45 25.22 3.69
N ALA A 2 -24.66 24.41 4.39
CA ALA A 2 -24.18 23.14 3.90
C ALA A 2 -25.27 22.10 4.21
N THR A 3 -25.99 21.70 3.19
CA THR A 3 -26.90 20.55 3.25
C THR A 3 -26.05 19.29 3.48
N ASN A 4 -26.05 18.79 4.70
CA ASN A 4 -25.58 17.45 5.04
C ASN A 4 -26.49 16.43 4.34
N LEU A 5 -26.23 16.17 3.07
CA LEU A 5 -26.66 14.97 2.38
C LEU A 5 -25.73 13.83 2.86
N THR A 6 -26.07 13.21 3.97
CA THR A 6 -25.59 11.87 4.31
C THR A 6 -26.15 10.91 3.24
N VAL A 7 -25.44 10.83 2.12
CA VAL A 7 -25.79 9.88 1.07
C VAL A 7 -25.67 8.50 1.69
N ASN A 8 -26.77 7.78 1.76
CA ASN A 8 -26.79 6.42 2.26
C ASN A 8 -26.01 5.53 1.29
N ILE A 9 -24.87 5.00 1.72
CA ILE A 9 -23.97 4.18 0.88
C ILE A 9 -24.70 2.94 0.35
N ARG A 10 -25.71 2.45 1.10
CA ARG A 10 -26.59 1.38 0.65
C ARG A 10 -27.40 1.78 -0.59
N ASP A 11 -27.91 3.01 -0.61
CA ASP A 11 -28.67 3.54 -1.76
C ASP A 11 -27.73 3.72 -2.97
N ILE A 12 -26.47 4.09 -2.75
CA ILE A 12 -25.46 4.13 -3.82
C ILE A 12 -25.20 2.72 -4.35
N ALA A 13 -25.01 1.72 -3.50
CA ALA A 13 -24.76 0.35 -3.93
C ALA A 13 -25.94 -0.25 -4.75
N CYS A 14 -27.17 0.10 -4.35
CA CYS A 14 -28.38 -0.32 -5.07
C CYS A 14 -28.62 0.48 -6.36
N GLY A 15 -28.04 1.66 -6.50
CA GLY A 15 -28.16 2.55 -7.68
C GLY A 15 -27.02 2.42 -8.69
N LEU A 16 -26.02 1.57 -8.45
CA LEU A 16 -24.92 1.33 -9.39
C LEU A 16 -25.41 0.56 -10.63
N PRO A 17 -24.80 0.80 -11.81
CA PRO A 17 -25.12 0.05 -13.02
C PRO A 17 -24.94 -1.46 -12.84
N ASP A 18 -25.75 -2.26 -13.51
CA ASP A 18 -25.71 -3.74 -13.43
C ASP A 18 -24.33 -4.37 -13.75
N SER A 19 -23.42 -3.60 -14.33
CA SER A 19 -22.08 -4.05 -14.74
C SER A 19 -20.92 -3.36 -14.00
N TRP A 20 -21.17 -2.70 -12.87
CA TRP A 20 -20.10 -1.97 -12.16
C TRP A 20 -19.02 -2.89 -11.57
N LEU A 21 -19.41 -4.05 -11.07
CA LEU A 21 -18.51 -5.11 -10.59
C LEU A 21 -18.49 -6.25 -11.63
N ILE A 22 -17.41 -6.29 -12.40
CA ILE A 22 -17.28 -7.23 -13.52
C ILE A 22 -17.26 -8.66 -12.98
N GLY A 23 -18.10 -9.52 -13.60
CA GLY A 23 -18.21 -10.92 -13.20
C GLY A 23 -19.15 -11.19 -12.01
N CYS A 24 -19.83 -10.15 -11.49
CA CYS A 24 -20.78 -10.28 -10.40
C CYS A 24 -22.16 -9.77 -10.80
N ASP A 25 -23.22 -10.53 -10.44
CA ASP A 25 -24.60 -10.07 -10.59
C ASP A 25 -24.89 -8.97 -9.54
N SER A 26 -25.23 -7.77 -9.99
CA SER A 26 -25.46 -6.61 -9.10
C SER A 26 -26.65 -6.80 -8.17
N ARG A 27 -27.67 -7.59 -8.57
CA ARG A 27 -28.82 -7.88 -7.71
C ARG A 27 -28.47 -8.88 -6.61
N GLU A 28 -27.64 -9.86 -6.92
CA GLU A 28 -27.13 -10.79 -5.93
C GLU A 28 -26.20 -10.05 -4.94
N PHE A 29 -25.31 -9.22 -5.45
CA PHE A 29 -24.46 -8.36 -4.62
C PHE A 29 -25.27 -7.50 -3.65
N ALA A 30 -26.30 -6.82 -4.15
CA ALA A 30 -27.18 -5.98 -3.31
C ALA A 30 -27.91 -6.82 -2.23
N ARG A 31 -28.34 -8.04 -2.54
CA ARG A 31 -28.96 -8.96 -1.55
C ARG A 31 -27.98 -9.35 -0.45
N ILE A 32 -26.70 -9.60 -0.81
CA ILE A 32 -25.67 -9.92 0.16
C ILE A 32 -25.42 -8.72 1.09
N VAL A 33 -25.33 -7.50 0.53
CA VAL A 33 -25.17 -6.26 1.30
C VAL A 33 -26.34 -6.07 2.28
N ASP A 34 -27.57 -6.21 1.80
CA ASP A 34 -28.78 -6.07 2.60
C ASP A 34 -28.85 -7.07 3.74
N ARG A 35 -28.59 -8.35 3.47
CA ARG A 35 -28.55 -9.38 4.51
C ARG A 35 -27.53 -9.06 5.58
N LEU A 36 -26.27 -8.76 5.19
CA LEU A 36 -25.21 -8.44 6.14
C LEU A 36 -25.53 -7.18 6.95
N PHE A 37 -26.11 -6.17 6.32
CA PHE A 37 -26.53 -4.95 7.02
C PHE A 37 -27.56 -5.27 8.11
N GLN A 38 -28.60 -6.05 7.79
CA GLN A 38 -29.61 -6.44 8.78
C GLN A 38 -29.01 -7.26 9.93
N GLU A 39 -28.10 -8.19 9.62
CA GLU A 39 -27.40 -8.99 10.62
C GLU A 39 -26.53 -8.12 11.54
N ILE A 40 -25.80 -7.14 11.01
CA ILE A 40 -24.99 -6.20 11.79
C ILE A 40 -25.90 -5.37 12.72
N VAL A 41 -26.99 -4.79 12.19
CA VAL A 41 -27.91 -3.94 12.96
C VAL A 41 -28.59 -4.73 14.06
N GLN A 42 -29.07 -5.94 13.80
CA GLN A 42 -29.74 -6.80 14.80
C GLN A 42 -28.81 -7.22 15.95
N ASN A 43 -27.50 -7.35 15.65
CA ASN A 43 -26.51 -7.78 16.63
C ASN A 43 -25.72 -6.63 17.25
N SER A 44 -26.02 -5.38 16.87
CA SER A 44 -25.44 -4.19 17.48
C SER A 44 -26.20 -3.82 18.75
N ALA A 45 -25.50 -3.56 19.86
CA ALA A 45 -26.13 -3.04 21.05
C ALA A 45 -26.58 -1.59 20.82
N GLN A 46 -27.76 -1.24 21.33
CA GLN A 46 -28.49 -0.01 21.00
C GLN A 46 -27.79 1.34 21.22
N LYS A 47 -26.58 1.40 21.79
CA LYS A 47 -25.95 2.67 22.21
C LYS A 47 -24.64 3.05 21.54
N THR A 48 -23.91 2.13 20.93
CA THR A 48 -22.62 2.42 20.27
C THR A 48 -22.48 1.58 19.00
N PRO A 49 -22.02 2.18 17.89
CA PRO A 49 -21.68 1.42 16.68
C PRO A 49 -20.67 0.32 16.98
N PRO A 50 -20.85 -0.89 16.40
CA PRO A 50 -19.97 -2.01 16.69
C PRO A 50 -18.59 -1.83 16.06
N LYS A 51 -17.57 -2.40 16.71
CA LYS A 51 -16.24 -2.62 16.14
C LYS A 51 -16.27 -3.92 15.34
N ILE A 52 -16.00 -3.83 14.06
CA ILE A 52 -16.05 -4.96 13.14
C ILE A 52 -14.63 -5.26 12.62
N CYS A 53 -14.13 -6.46 12.91
CA CYS A 53 -12.98 -6.99 12.19
C CYS A 53 -13.46 -7.66 10.89
N LEU A 54 -12.98 -7.16 9.75
CA LEU A 54 -13.30 -7.67 8.42
C LEU A 54 -12.08 -8.40 7.84
N ALA A 55 -12.16 -9.73 7.77
CA ALA A 55 -11.11 -10.63 7.28
C ALA A 55 -11.65 -11.62 6.23
N GLU A 56 -12.37 -11.10 5.25
CA GLU A 56 -12.98 -11.89 4.20
C GLU A 56 -12.00 -12.09 3.04
N PRO A 57 -11.65 -13.33 2.67
CA PRO A 57 -10.71 -13.59 1.58
C PRO A 57 -11.36 -13.47 0.20
N GLU A 58 -12.69 -13.68 0.11
CA GLU A 58 -13.43 -13.62 -1.14
C GLU A 58 -13.80 -12.17 -1.46
N PRO A 59 -13.39 -11.62 -2.63
CA PRO A 59 -13.53 -10.20 -2.93
C PRO A 59 -14.96 -9.66 -2.89
N VAL A 60 -15.92 -10.39 -3.45
CA VAL A 60 -17.35 -9.96 -3.50
C VAL A 60 -17.91 -9.89 -2.09
N GLN A 61 -17.62 -10.89 -1.24
CA GLN A 61 -18.04 -10.92 0.15
C GLN A 61 -17.35 -9.82 0.97
N PHE A 62 -16.05 -9.56 0.70
CA PHE A 62 -15.33 -8.46 1.33
C PHE A 62 -15.99 -7.11 1.06
N LEU A 63 -16.28 -6.81 -0.22
CA LEU A 63 -16.91 -5.56 -0.62
C LEU A 63 -18.33 -5.43 -0.05
N ALA A 64 -19.12 -6.50 -0.08
CA ALA A 64 -20.45 -6.50 0.49
C ALA A 64 -20.42 -6.27 2.01
N SER A 65 -19.51 -6.94 2.71
CA SER A 65 -19.29 -6.77 4.16
C SER A 65 -18.84 -5.35 4.50
N PHE A 66 -17.93 -4.79 3.72
CA PHE A 66 -17.44 -3.42 3.90
C PHE A 66 -18.56 -2.39 3.74
N ILE A 67 -19.37 -2.51 2.68
CA ILE A 67 -20.49 -1.61 2.42
C ILE A 67 -21.58 -1.74 3.51
N ALA A 68 -21.91 -2.96 3.91
CA ALA A 68 -22.91 -3.22 4.97
C ALA A 68 -22.45 -2.64 6.32
N ALA A 69 -21.18 -2.88 6.71
CA ALA A 69 -20.60 -2.34 7.92
C ALA A 69 -20.55 -0.81 7.92
N ARG A 70 -20.19 -0.22 6.77
CA ARG A 70 -20.20 1.24 6.59
C ARG A 70 -21.61 1.83 6.68
N ALA A 71 -22.61 1.20 6.04
CA ALA A 71 -24.02 1.61 6.14
C ALA A 71 -24.55 1.53 7.58
N ALA A 72 -24.05 0.58 8.38
CA ALA A 72 -24.34 0.46 9.80
C ALA A 72 -23.52 1.42 10.69
N LYS A 73 -22.75 2.35 10.10
CA LYS A 73 -21.89 3.33 10.79
C LYS A 73 -20.91 2.71 11.79
N SER A 74 -20.42 1.53 11.48
CA SER A 74 -19.50 0.74 12.31
C SER A 74 -18.07 1.28 12.27
N GLN A 75 -17.28 0.95 13.30
CA GLN A 75 -15.82 1.06 13.21
C GLN A 75 -15.29 -0.19 12.51
N ILE A 76 -14.75 -0.05 11.30
CA ILE A 76 -14.36 -1.17 10.45
C ILE A 76 -12.84 -1.34 10.50
N PHE A 77 -12.36 -2.49 10.97
CA PHE A 77 -10.95 -2.86 10.97
C PHE A 77 -10.70 -3.85 9.83
N LEU A 78 -10.00 -3.40 8.80
CA LEU A 78 -9.63 -4.25 7.68
C LEU A 78 -8.49 -5.18 8.12
N CYS A 79 -8.68 -6.47 7.97
CA CYS A 79 -7.74 -7.46 8.47
C CYS A 79 -7.27 -8.38 7.33
N ASN A 80 -6.00 -8.75 7.34
CA ASN A 80 -5.49 -9.75 6.41
C ASN A 80 -5.92 -11.16 6.87
N PRO A 81 -6.73 -11.88 6.08
CA PRO A 81 -7.19 -13.23 6.47
C PRO A 81 -6.03 -14.23 6.60
N ASN A 82 -4.87 -13.94 6.02
CA ASN A 82 -3.70 -14.81 6.06
C ASN A 82 -2.72 -14.48 7.21
N TRP A 83 -3.07 -13.58 8.13
CA TRP A 83 -2.26 -13.36 9.32
C TRP A 83 -2.16 -14.64 10.14
N VAL A 84 -0.97 -14.90 10.66
CA VAL A 84 -0.72 -16.02 11.56
C VAL A 84 -1.13 -15.68 13.00
N LYS A 85 -1.13 -16.68 13.89
CA LYS A 85 -1.61 -16.55 15.27
C LYS A 85 -1.02 -15.35 16.03
N PRO A 86 0.30 -15.06 16.04
CA PRO A 86 0.85 -13.90 16.77
C PRO A 86 0.33 -12.55 16.25
N GLU A 87 0.07 -12.42 14.95
CA GLU A 87 -0.50 -11.20 14.36
C GLU A 87 -1.95 -11.03 14.80
N TRP A 88 -2.74 -12.11 14.79
CA TRP A 88 -4.11 -12.07 15.25
C TRP A 88 -4.23 -11.77 16.76
N GLU A 89 -3.35 -12.29 17.59
CA GLU A 89 -3.29 -11.97 19.01
C GLU A 89 -3.07 -10.48 19.22
N GLN A 90 -2.13 -9.84 18.49
CA GLN A 90 -1.94 -8.40 18.51
C GLN A 90 -3.22 -7.62 18.15
N VAL A 91 -3.93 -8.06 17.09
CA VAL A 91 -5.16 -7.41 16.64
C VAL A 91 -6.27 -7.53 17.69
N PHE A 92 -6.48 -8.72 18.26
CA PHE A 92 -7.52 -8.93 19.25
C PHE A 92 -7.25 -8.16 20.56
N ASP A 93 -5.99 -8.10 20.99
CA ASP A 93 -5.59 -7.31 22.16
C ASP A 93 -5.83 -5.81 21.95
N LEU A 94 -5.53 -5.32 20.73
CA LEU A 94 -5.67 -3.91 20.38
C LEU A 94 -7.14 -3.50 20.15
N VAL A 95 -7.90 -4.30 19.37
CA VAL A 95 -9.21 -3.90 18.83
C VAL A 95 -10.36 -4.33 19.76
N LYS A 96 -10.35 -5.57 20.26
CA LYS A 96 -11.47 -6.19 21.00
C LYS A 96 -12.77 -6.04 20.21
N PRO A 97 -12.93 -6.71 19.06
CA PRO A 97 -14.06 -6.51 18.16
C PRO A 97 -15.38 -7.01 18.77
N ASP A 98 -16.50 -6.36 18.42
CA ASP A 98 -17.84 -6.83 18.75
C ASP A 98 -18.33 -7.87 17.74
N ILE A 99 -17.95 -7.70 16.47
CA ILE A 99 -18.36 -8.55 15.34
C ILE A 99 -17.13 -8.93 14.51
N PHE A 100 -17.12 -10.16 14.03
CA PHE A 100 -16.11 -10.64 13.09
C PHE A 100 -16.80 -11.10 11.80
N LEU A 101 -16.34 -10.60 10.66
CA LEU A 101 -16.81 -10.98 9.33
C LEU A 101 -15.67 -11.65 8.56
N GLY A 102 -15.92 -12.84 8.02
CA GLY A 102 -14.96 -13.62 7.23
C GLY A 102 -14.39 -14.84 7.95
N GLN A 103 -13.23 -15.31 7.49
CA GLN A 103 -12.58 -16.50 8.03
C GLN A 103 -11.91 -16.21 9.38
N TYR A 104 -12.36 -16.89 10.41
CA TYR A 104 -11.80 -16.77 11.74
C TYR A 104 -10.54 -17.62 11.90
N PRO A 105 -9.41 -17.04 12.32
CA PRO A 105 -8.12 -17.71 12.27
C PRO A 105 -7.85 -18.69 13.40
N LEU A 106 -8.66 -18.69 14.48
CA LEU A 106 -8.42 -19.51 15.66
C LEU A 106 -9.52 -20.58 15.81
N PRO A 107 -9.29 -21.85 15.43
CA PRO A 107 -10.33 -22.88 15.32
C PRO A 107 -11.00 -23.30 16.63
N ASN A 108 -10.46 -22.98 17.79
CA ASN A 108 -10.87 -23.52 19.09
C ASN A 108 -11.23 -22.47 20.16
N ASN A 109 -11.87 -21.34 19.81
CA ASN A 109 -12.44 -20.48 20.83
C ASN A 109 -13.92 -20.88 21.08
N PRO A 110 -14.24 -21.61 22.17
CA PRO A 110 -15.59 -22.13 22.42
C PRO A 110 -16.62 -21.06 22.74
N HIS A 111 -16.19 -19.80 22.91
CA HIS A 111 -17.07 -18.69 23.32
C HIS A 111 -17.65 -17.89 22.16
N ILE A 112 -17.41 -18.30 20.90
CA ILE A 112 -17.87 -17.56 19.73
C ILE A 112 -18.74 -18.45 18.87
N PRO A 113 -20.08 -18.34 18.96
CA PRO A 113 -20.98 -19.09 18.12
C PRO A 113 -20.85 -18.67 16.66
N VAL A 114 -20.66 -19.65 15.77
CA VAL A 114 -20.71 -19.47 14.30
C VAL A 114 -22.18 -19.51 13.90
N ARG A 115 -22.68 -18.46 13.25
CA ARG A 115 -23.98 -18.50 12.58
C ARG A 115 -23.79 -18.74 11.07
N GLU A 116 -24.81 -19.28 10.42
CA GLU A 116 -24.84 -19.41 8.98
C GLU A 116 -24.60 -18.02 8.34
N GLY A 117 -23.60 -17.90 7.45
CA GLY A 117 -23.22 -16.61 6.85
C GLY A 117 -21.87 -16.03 7.29
N GLY A 118 -21.15 -16.67 8.23
CA GLY A 118 -19.78 -16.25 8.61
C GLY A 118 -19.71 -15.16 9.70
N LEU A 119 -20.84 -14.65 10.19
CA LEU A 119 -20.88 -13.64 11.25
C LEU A 119 -20.63 -14.28 12.62
N ARG A 120 -19.66 -13.77 13.36
CA ARG A 120 -19.33 -14.20 14.73
C ARG A 120 -19.50 -13.03 15.70
N LEU A 121 -20.15 -13.28 16.84
CA LEU A 121 -20.37 -12.30 17.90
C LEU A 121 -19.43 -12.56 19.06
N TYR A 122 -18.86 -11.50 19.61
CA TYR A 122 -18.10 -11.55 20.86
C TYR A 122 -18.98 -11.17 22.04
N SER A 123 -18.89 -11.90 23.15
CA SER A 123 -19.55 -11.52 24.40
C SER A 123 -18.87 -10.30 25.00
N ARG A 124 -19.66 -9.24 25.26
CA ARG A 124 -19.14 -7.98 25.82
C ARG A 124 -18.79 -8.11 27.31
N GLU A 125 -17.54 -7.80 27.64
CA GLU A 125 -17.24 -7.06 28.86
C GLU A 125 -17.19 -5.57 28.49
N PHE A 126 -17.91 -4.73 29.20
CA PHE A 126 -18.06 -3.31 28.94
C PHE A 126 -16.70 -2.61 28.95
N HIS A 127 -16.24 -2.11 27.80
CA HIS A 127 -15.04 -1.30 27.69
C HIS A 127 -15.43 0.14 27.36
N SER A 128 -14.69 1.10 27.93
CA SER A 128 -14.88 2.53 27.69
C SER A 128 -14.82 2.88 26.20
N PRO A 129 -15.64 3.82 25.70
CA PRO A 129 -15.57 4.25 24.30
C PRO A 129 -14.18 4.79 23.97
N SER A 130 -13.61 4.37 22.83
CA SER A 130 -12.38 4.95 22.30
C SER A 130 -12.61 6.42 21.94
N LYS A 131 -11.59 7.25 22.08
CA LYS A 131 -11.63 8.68 21.69
C LYS A 131 -11.78 8.89 20.18
N SER A 132 -11.56 7.86 19.34
CA SER A 132 -11.81 7.90 17.90
C SER A 132 -13.33 7.93 17.65
N GLY A 133 -13.78 8.87 16.82
CA GLY A 133 -15.19 9.06 16.45
C GLY A 133 -15.81 7.79 15.87
N PHE A 134 -17.14 7.73 15.86
CA PHE A 134 -17.89 6.67 15.20
C PHE A 134 -17.73 6.80 13.68
N ASP A 135 -17.93 5.69 12.93
CA ASP A 135 -17.94 5.70 11.47
C ASP A 135 -16.55 5.85 10.84
N THR A 136 -15.61 5.06 11.33
CA THR A 136 -14.21 5.09 10.89
C THR A 136 -13.77 3.78 10.23
N ILE A 137 -12.83 3.89 9.34
CA ILE A 137 -12.25 2.80 8.56
C ILE A 137 -10.77 2.66 8.96
N MET A 138 -10.44 1.55 9.61
CA MET A 138 -9.13 1.27 10.14
C MET A 138 -8.36 0.43 9.13
N ILE A 139 -7.38 1.03 8.47
CA ILE A 139 -6.58 0.36 7.45
C ILE A 139 -5.25 -0.09 8.06
N PRO A 140 -4.89 -1.38 7.98
CA PRO A 140 -3.68 -1.88 8.59
C PRO A 140 -2.43 -1.30 7.90
N THR A 141 -1.48 -0.85 8.70
CA THR A 141 -0.15 -0.47 8.25
C THR A 141 0.89 -1.26 9.04
N GLY A 142 1.83 -1.87 8.32
CA GLY A 142 2.98 -2.53 8.93
C GLY A 142 4.05 -1.50 9.22
N GLY A 143 4.31 -1.18 10.49
CA GLY A 143 5.53 -0.45 10.86
C GLY A 143 6.76 -1.33 10.64
N SER A 144 7.93 -0.69 10.50
CA SER A 144 9.25 -1.36 10.50
C SER A 144 9.53 -2.16 11.80
N SER A 145 8.68 -1.99 12.81
CA SER A 145 8.77 -2.63 14.13
C SER A 145 8.00 -3.94 14.26
N GLY A 146 7.50 -4.54 13.17
CA GLY A 146 6.70 -5.79 13.21
C GLY A 146 5.35 -5.67 13.94
N LYS A 147 5.02 -4.49 14.53
CA LYS A 147 3.74 -4.26 15.20
C LYS A 147 2.67 -3.83 14.21
N ILE A 148 1.50 -4.47 14.31
CA ILE A 148 0.32 -4.07 13.52
C ILE A 148 -0.23 -2.78 14.10
N ARG A 149 -0.41 -1.78 13.26
CA ARG A 149 -1.11 -0.53 13.56
C ARG A 149 -2.22 -0.34 12.54
N PHE A 150 -3.22 0.44 12.90
CA PHE A 150 -4.32 0.80 12.01
C PHE A 150 -4.37 2.32 11.83
N ALA A 151 -4.19 2.78 10.61
CA ALA A 151 -4.44 4.17 10.25
C ALA A 151 -5.95 4.44 10.27
N ILE A 152 -6.37 5.51 10.93
CA ILE A 152 -7.77 5.89 11.10
C ILE A 152 -8.19 6.74 9.91
N HIS A 153 -9.06 6.23 9.07
CA HIS A 153 -9.67 6.97 7.97
C HIS A 153 -11.15 7.16 8.19
N THR A 154 -11.72 8.13 7.48
CA THR A 154 -13.16 8.31 7.31
C THR A 154 -13.50 8.17 5.83
N TRP A 155 -14.81 8.11 5.53
CA TRP A 155 -15.26 8.13 4.14
C TRP A 155 -14.78 9.37 3.39
N GLU A 156 -14.77 10.52 4.09
CA GLU A 156 -14.33 11.81 3.56
C GLU A 156 -12.85 11.81 3.21
N THR A 157 -11.98 11.25 4.06
CA THR A 157 -10.54 11.18 3.76
C THR A 157 -10.26 10.28 2.55
N LEU A 158 -10.98 9.15 2.44
CA LEU A 158 -10.84 8.25 1.28
C LEU A 158 -11.38 8.89 0.00
N THR A 159 -12.55 9.56 0.06
CA THR A 159 -13.13 10.23 -1.11
C THR A 159 -12.34 11.47 -1.55
N ALA A 160 -11.68 12.18 -0.63
CA ALA A 160 -10.77 13.27 -0.98
C ALA A 160 -9.61 12.79 -1.87
N SER A 161 -9.04 11.60 -1.58
CA SER A 161 -8.03 10.98 -2.44
C SER A 161 -8.59 10.63 -3.84
N VAL A 162 -9.83 10.12 -3.91
CA VAL A 162 -10.49 9.83 -5.20
C VAL A 162 -10.68 11.12 -6.02
N GLN A 163 -11.18 12.18 -5.39
CA GLN A 163 -11.39 13.48 -6.05
C GLN A 163 -10.07 14.06 -6.58
N GLY A 164 -9.00 13.97 -5.78
CA GLY A 164 -7.67 14.39 -6.24
C GLY A 164 -7.17 13.59 -7.44
N PHE A 165 -7.44 12.28 -7.47
CA PHE A 165 -7.14 11.43 -8.61
C PHE A 165 -7.94 11.83 -9.86
N GLN A 166 -9.27 12.03 -9.72
CA GLN A 166 -10.12 12.45 -10.83
C GLN A 166 -9.65 13.77 -11.45
N GLN A 167 -9.36 14.77 -10.62
CA GLN A 167 -8.85 16.07 -11.08
C GLN A 167 -7.50 15.93 -11.78
N TYR A 168 -6.58 15.13 -11.23
CA TYR A 168 -5.25 14.97 -11.78
C TYR A 168 -5.27 14.28 -13.15
N PHE A 169 -6.03 13.19 -13.29
CA PHE A 169 -6.13 12.43 -14.54
C PHE A 169 -7.24 12.97 -15.47
N GLN A 170 -7.99 14.00 -15.06
CA GLN A 170 -9.08 14.61 -15.81
C GLN A 170 -10.12 13.57 -16.26
N VAL A 171 -10.64 12.81 -15.30
CA VAL A 171 -11.61 11.74 -15.54
C VAL A 171 -12.79 11.84 -14.58
N ASP A 172 -14.01 11.69 -15.08
CA ASP A 172 -15.22 11.69 -14.28
C ASP A 172 -15.47 10.32 -13.66
N LYS A 173 -15.32 9.25 -14.45
CA LYS A 173 -15.47 7.86 -14.02
C LYS A 173 -14.13 7.16 -14.04
N ILE A 174 -13.86 6.37 -12.99
CA ILE A 174 -12.61 5.62 -12.86
C ILE A 174 -12.93 4.13 -12.91
N ASN A 175 -12.52 3.47 -13.99
CA ASN A 175 -12.56 2.02 -14.06
C ASN A 175 -11.24 1.48 -13.50
N SER A 176 -11.31 0.53 -12.57
CA SER A 176 -10.13 -0.05 -11.92
C SER A 176 -10.05 -1.55 -12.17
N PHE A 177 -8.86 -2.02 -12.56
CA PHE A 177 -8.53 -3.45 -12.59
C PHE A 177 -7.67 -3.77 -11.37
N CYS A 178 -8.26 -4.45 -10.39
CA CYS A 178 -7.66 -4.67 -9.08
C CYS A 178 -7.04 -6.07 -8.96
N VAL A 179 -5.73 -6.12 -8.78
CA VAL A 179 -4.95 -7.34 -8.47
C VAL A 179 -4.35 -7.31 -7.07
N LEU A 180 -4.64 -6.25 -6.31
CA LEU A 180 -4.08 -6.02 -4.97
C LEU A 180 -5.12 -6.34 -3.88
N PRO A 181 -4.68 -6.78 -2.69
CA PRO A 181 -5.59 -7.15 -1.62
C PRO A 181 -6.47 -5.98 -1.17
N LEU A 182 -7.78 -6.21 -1.07
CA LEU A 182 -8.77 -5.19 -0.69
C LEU A 182 -8.64 -4.71 0.76
N TYR A 183 -8.06 -5.51 1.65
CA TYR A 183 -7.80 -5.12 3.03
C TYR A 183 -6.58 -4.19 3.19
N HIS A 184 -5.84 -3.91 2.12
CA HIS A 184 -4.80 -2.89 2.07
C HIS A 184 -5.29 -1.64 1.35
N VAL A 185 -4.70 -0.48 1.70
CA VAL A 185 -5.04 0.80 1.06
C VAL A 185 -4.93 0.73 -0.46
N SER A 186 -3.97 0.00 -1.00
CA SER A 186 -3.74 -0.12 -2.45
C SER A 186 -4.87 -0.85 -3.20
N GLY A 187 -5.49 -1.86 -2.60
CA GLY A 187 -6.67 -2.52 -3.17
C GLY A 187 -7.96 -1.78 -2.84
N LEU A 188 -8.13 -1.37 -1.58
CA LEU A 188 -9.30 -0.61 -1.14
C LEU A 188 -9.53 0.63 -2.00
N MET A 189 -8.48 1.39 -2.30
CA MET A 189 -8.63 2.64 -3.06
C MET A 189 -8.94 2.42 -4.53
N GLN A 190 -8.67 1.25 -5.10
CA GLN A 190 -9.15 0.90 -6.43
C GLN A 190 -10.67 0.68 -6.42
N PHE A 191 -11.18 -0.02 -5.40
CA PHE A 191 -12.62 -0.11 -5.16
C PHE A 191 -13.22 1.29 -4.93
N MET A 192 -12.66 2.09 -4.03
CA MET A 192 -13.18 3.44 -3.72
C MET A 192 -13.28 4.31 -4.98
N ARG A 193 -12.24 4.28 -5.84
CA ARG A 193 -12.24 5.03 -7.10
C ARG A 193 -13.39 4.63 -8.00
N SER A 194 -13.57 3.34 -8.26
CA SER A 194 -14.65 2.85 -9.13
C SER A 194 -16.02 3.09 -8.51
N PHE A 195 -16.19 2.73 -7.24
CA PHE A 195 -17.47 2.80 -6.55
C PHE A 195 -17.98 4.25 -6.42
N THR A 196 -17.14 5.18 -5.97
CA THR A 196 -17.58 6.57 -5.72
C THR A 196 -17.65 7.42 -6.98
N SER A 197 -16.96 7.06 -8.07
CA SER A 197 -17.04 7.75 -9.35
C SER A 197 -18.10 7.18 -10.30
N GLY A 198 -18.72 6.04 -9.95
CA GLY A 198 -19.66 5.33 -10.84
C GLY A 198 -18.96 4.65 -12.00
N GLY A 199 -17.69 4.27 -11.85
CA GLY A 199 -16.94 3.48 -12.81
C GLY A 199 -17.08 1.97 -12.59
N LYS A 200 -16.34 1.19 -13.39
CA LYS A 200 -16.33 -0.27 -13.33
C LYS A 200 -15.17 -0.78 -12.47
N LEU A 201 -15.38 -1.88 -11.77
CA LEU A 201 -14.35 -2.58 -11.00
C LEU A 201 -14.21 -4.02 -11.51
N ALA A 202 -13.03 -4.39 -12.00
CA ALA A 202 -12.64 -5.77 -12.24
C ALA A 202 -11.68 -6.21 -11.14
N ILE A 203 -11.88 -7.39 -10.57
CA ILE A 203 -11.00 -7.95 -9.54
C ILE A 203 -10.50 -9.31 -10.01
N GLN A 204 -9.20 -9.48 -10.04
CA GLN A 204 -8.57 -10.74 -10.43
C GLN A 204 -7.38 -11.03 -9.52
N PRO A 205 -7.21 -12.26 -8.99
CA PRO A 205 -6.00 -12.65 -8.27
C PRO A 205 -4.75 -12.48 -9.14
N PHE A 206 -3.72 -11.81 -8.61
CA PHE A 206 -2.48 -11.57 -9.34
C PHE A 206 -1.85 -12.85 -9.92
N LYS A 207 -1.91 -13.96 -9.16
CA LYS A 207 -1.37 -15.26 -9.59
C LYS A 207 -2.04 -15.80 -10.86
N GLU A 208 -3.33 -15.53 -11.04
CA GLU A 208 -4.03 -15.92 -12.28
C GLU A 208 -3.55 -15.11 -13.48
N LEU A 209 -3.38 -13.79 -13.28
CA LEU A 209 -2.83 -12.90 -14.29
C LEU A 209 -1.39 -13.27 -14.65
N GLU A 210 -0.54 -13.54 -13.64
CA GLU A 210 0.85 -14.02 -13.82
C GLU A 210 0.89 -15.31 -14.65
N ASN A 211 -0.08 -16.19 -14.51
CA ASN A 211 -0.22 -17.42 -15.29
C ASN A 211 -0.87 -17.20 -16.68
N GLY A 212 -1.08 -15.96 -17.11
CA GLY A 212 -1.60 -15.61 -18.42
C GLY A 212 -3.13 -15.67 -18.55
N LYS A 213 -3.88 -15.88 -17.45
CA LYS A 213 -5.35 -15.78 -17.48
C LYS A 213 -5.74 -14.31 -17.45
N ILE A 214 -6.15 -13.78 -18.57
CA ILE A 214 -6.57 -12.38 -18.74
C ILE A 214 -8.09 -12.30 -18.66
N CYS A 215 -8.62 -11.40 -17.83
CA CYS A 215 -10.05 -11.09 -17.76
C CYS A 215 -10.47 -10.36 -19.04
N ASP A 216 -11.68 -10.65 -19.51
CA ASP A 216 -12.29 -10.01 -20.69
C ASP A 216 -12.76 -8.59 -20.35
N ILE A 217 -11.87 -7.62 -20.59
CA ILE A 217 -12.11 -6.18 -20.41
C ILE A 217 -11.49 -5.41 -21.59
N GLU A 218 -11.87 -4.15 -21.75
CA GLU A 218 -11.17 -3.20 -22.62
C GLU A 218 -10.12 -2.45 -21.79
N PRO A 219 -8.82 -2.85 -21.79
CA PRO A 219 -7.80 -2.28 -20.90
C PRO A 219 -7.65 -0.76 -21.03
N GLU A 220 -7.94 -0.21 -22.22
CA GLU A 220 -7.85 1.23 -22.52
C GLU A 220 -8.78 2.08 -21.66
N GLU A 221 -9.85 1.47 -21.14
CA GLU A 221 -10.79 2.13 -20.24
C GLU A 221 -10.33 2.07 -18.75
N PHE A 222 -9.36 1.20 -18.42
CA PHE A 222 -9.03 0.86 -17.05
C PHE A 222 -7.68 1.42 -16.57
N PHE A 223 -7.62 1.72 -15.28
CA PHE A 223 -6.39 1.86 -14.51
C PHE A 223 -6.08 0.55 -13.80
N ILE A 224 -4.81 0.16 -13.76
CA ILE A 224 -4.32 -0.96 -12.94
C ILE A 224 -3.26 -0.43 -11.97
N SER A 225 -3.21 -0.97 -10.76
CA SER A 225 -2.16 -0.64 -9.78
C SER A 225 -1.30 -1.86 -9.51
N LEU A 226 0.01 -1.69 -9.59
CA LEU A 226 1.01 -2.73 -9.38
C LEU A 226 2.08 -2.27 -8.39
N VAL A 227 2.73 -3.23 -7.74
CA VAL A 227 4.02 -3.01 -7.09
C VAL A 227 5.16 -3.42 -8.04
N PRO A 228 6.41 -2.91 -7.86
CA PRO A 228 7.51 -3.17 -8.81
C PRO A 228 7.78 -4.65 -9.09
N THR A 229 7.68 -5.51 -8.08
CA THR A 229 7.86 -6.95 -8.24
C THR A 229 6.75 -7.61 -9.08
N GLN A 230 5.53 -7.11 -9.02
CA GLN A 230 4.44 -7.58 -9.87
C GLN A 230 4.64 -7.13 -11.32
N LEU A 231 5.02 -5.86 -11.53
CA LEU A 231 5.37 -5.36 -12.87
C LEU A 231 6.50 -6.20 -13.47
N GLN A 232 7.59 -6.44 -12.72
CA GLN A 232 8.71 -7.28 -13.18
C GLN A 232 8.26 -8.65 -13.67
N ARG A 233 7.39 -9.32 -12.91
CA ARG A 233 6.89 -10.67 -13.27
C ARG A 233 6.02 -10.65 -14.52
N LEU A 234 5.15 -9.66 -14.67
CA LEU A 234 4.31 -9.52 -15.85
C LEU A 234 5.12 -9.18 -17.12
N LEU A 235 6.24 -8.46 -16.98
CA LEU A 235 7.13 -8.13 -18.09
C LEU A 235 7.99 -9.32 -18.57
N GLN A 236 8.03 -10.42 -17.83
CA GLN A 236 8.71 -11.65 -18.27
C GLN A 236 7.96 -12.36 -19.41
N ASN A 237 6.65 -12.11 -19.55
CA ASN A 237 5.84 -12.65 -20.62
C ASN A 237 5.45 -11.53 -21.60
N PRO A 238 5.84 -11.60 -22.88
CA PRO A 238 5.50 -10.58 -23.88
C PRO A 238 3.98 -10.33 -24.04
N ASP A 239 3.15 -11.33 -23.90
CA ASP A 239 1.69 -11.19 -24.06
C ASP A 239 1.11 -10.33 -22.92
N THR A 240 1.49 -10.60 -21.66
CA THR A 240 1.07 -9.78 -20.53
C THR A 240 1.69 -8.37 -20.56
N ALA A 241 2.94 -8.24 -21.05
CA ALA A 241 3.57 -6.93 -21.23
C ALA A 241 2.83 -6.08 -22.28
N ASN A 242 2.50 -6.66 -23.43
CA ASN A 242 1.71 -5.99 -24.48
C ASN A 242 0.31 -5.63 -24.00
N TRP A 243 -0.32 -6.52 -23.24
CA TRP A 243 -1.64 -6.26 -22.63
C TRP A 243 -1.59 -5.09 -21.64
N LEU A 244 -0.54 -5.02 -20.79
CA LEU A 244 -0.32 -3.89 -19.89
C LEU A 244 -0.13 -2.57 -20.64
N GLY A 245 0.53 -2.57 -21.80
CA GLY A 245 0.71 -1.38 -22.65
C GLY A 245 -0.60 -0.76 -23.14
N ARG A 246 -1.68 -1.55 -23.16
CA ARG A 246 -3.01 -1.09 -23.56
C ARG A 246 -3.73 -0.29 -22.48
N PHE A 247 -3.42 -0.48 -21.20
CA PHE A 247 -4.12 0.22 -20.13
C PHE A 247 -4.09 1.73 -20.28
N ARG A 248 -5.12 2.39 -19.76
CA ARG A 248 -5.17 3.85 -19.68
C ARG A 248 -3.96 4.40 -18.93
N ALA A 249 -3.66 3.81 -17.77
CA ALA A 249 -2.42 3.99 -17.04
C ALA A 249 -2.17 2.80 -16.09
N VAL A 250 -0.89 2.49 -15.88
CA VAL A 250 -0.39 1.52 -14.90
C VAL A 250 0.21 2.29 -13.73
N LEU A 251 -0.50 2.38 -12.62
CA LEU A 251 -0.03 3.03 -11.40
C LEU A 251 1.02 2.12 -10.75
N LEU A 252 2.21 2.64 -10.49
CA LEU A 252 3.31 1.91 -9.88
C LEU A 252 3.68 2.53 -8.54
N GLY A 253 3.53 1.79 -7.44
CA GLY A 253 3.80 2.32 -6.12
C GLY A 253 4.11 1.24 -5.09
N GLY A 254 4.17 1.64 -3.81
CA GLY A 254 4.40 0.74 -2.69
C GLY A 254 5.86 0.41 -2.39
N ALA A 255 6.77 0.56 -3.35
CA ALA A 255 8.21 0.44 -3.22
C ALA A 255 8.92 1.22 -4.35
N PRO A 256 10.21 1.58 -4.19
CA PRO A 256 11.00 2.15 -5.27
C PRO A 256 11.13 1.18 -6.45
N ALA A 257 10.92 1.67 -7.66
CA ALA A 257 11.21 0.94 -8.89
C ALA A 257 12.65 1.24 -9.34
N TRP A 258 13.35 0.25 -9.84
CA TRP A 258 14.72 0.39 -10.29
C TRP A 258 14.77 0.77 -11.78
N PRO A 259 15.85 1.46 -12.24
CA PRO A 259 15.92 2.03 -13.56
C PRO A 259 15.69 1.04 -14.72
N GLU A 260 16.24 -0.17 -14.63
CA GLU A 260 16.13 -1.18 -15.67
C GLU A 260 14.69 -1.67 -15.85
N LEU A 261 13.93 -1.80 -14.75
CA LEU A 261 12.51 -2.14 -14.82
C LEU A 261 11.71 -1.06 -15.54
N LEU A 262 12.04 0.21 -15.26
CA LEU A 262 11.39 1.36 -15.89
C LEU A 262 11.75 1.43 -17.39
N GLU A 263 12.97 1.10 -17.79
CA GLU A 263 13.39 1.04 -19.19
C GLU A 263 12.68 -0.10 -19.96
N ILE A 264 12.57 -1.29 -19.35
CA ILE A 264 11.81 -2.40 -19.96
C ILE A 264 10.35 -1.97 -20.16
N ALA A 265 9.73 -1.33 -19.16
CA ALA A 265 8.37 -0.84 -19.28
C ALA A 265 8.21 0.18 -20.42
N ARG A 266 9.19 1.09 -20.63
CA ARG A 266 9.19 2.02 -21.77
C ARG A 266 9.30 1.31 -23.12
N ASN A 267 10.14 0.29 -23.21
CA ASN A 267 10.28 -0.48 -24.45
C ASN A 267 8.97 -1.13 -24.88
N TYR A 268 8.15 -1.56 -23.92
CA TYR A 268 6.79 -2.06 -24.16
C TYR A 268 5.74 -0.95 -24.27
N GLN A 269 6.15 0.33 -24.28
CA GLN A 269 5.23 1.49 -24.33
C GLN A 269 4.15 1.47 -23.25
N ILE A 270 4.48 0.93 -22.07
CA ILE A 270 3.56 0.90 -20.95
C ILE A 270 3.37 2.32 -20.43
N LYS A 271 2.14 2.77 -20.35
CA LYS A 271 1.72 4.06 -19.79
C LYS A 271 1.86 4.03 -18.25
N LEU A 272 3.10 3.91 -17.78
CA LEU A 272 3.40 3.81 -16.37
C LEU A 272 3.22 5.17 -15.69
N ALA A 273 2.64 5.13 -14.49
CA ALA A 273 2.46 6.29 -13.62
C ALA A 273 3.08 6.00 -12.24
N PRO A 274 4.41 6.17 -12.09
CA PRO A 274 5.07 6.09 -10.79
C PRO A 274 4.39 6.99 -9.78
N SER A 275 4.10 6.46 -8.59
CA SER A 275 3.28 7.14 -7.60
C SER A 275 3.89 7.02 -6.22
N TYR A 276 3.79 8.09 -5.44
CA TYR A 276 4.19 8.13 -4.04
C TYR A 276 2.99 8.36 -3.14
N GLY A 277 2.89 7.57 -2.11
CA GLY A 277 1.87 7.62 -1.08
C GLY A 277 1.91 6.40 -0.18
N MET A 278 1.09 6.40 0.85
CA MET A 278 1.07 5.38 1.88
C MET A 278 -0.33 5.18 2.44
N THR A 279 -0.46 4.27 3.41
CA THR A 279 -1.75 4.04 4.08
C THR A 279 -2.27 5.31 4.72
N GLU A 280 -1.41 6.08 5.37
CA GLU A 280 -1.71 7.31 6.10
C GLU A 280 -2.22 8.44 5.19
N THR A 281 -1.96 8.38 3.89
CA THR A 281 -2.41 9.39 2.90
C THR A 281 -3.57 8.89 2.02
N ALA A 282 -4.20 7.77 2.39
CA ALA A 282 -5.24 7.11 1.58
C ALA A 282 -4.78 6.88 0.14
N SER A 283 -3.61 6.29 -0.07
CA SER A 283 -2.93 6.04 -1.35
C SER A 283 -2.06 7.23 -1.79
N GLN A 284 -1.97 7.46 -3.10
CA GLN A 284 -1.02 8.41 -3.70
C GLN A 284 -1.35 9.87 -3.42
N ILE A 285 -0.29 10.65 -3.17
CA ILE A 285 -0.29 12.11 -3.04
C ILE A 285 0.60 12.79 -4.07
N ALA A 286 1.48 12.03 -4.73
CA ALA A 286 2.22 12.46 -5.91
C ALA A 286 2.19 11.36 -6.96
N THR A 287 2.17 11.74 -8.23
CA THR A 287 2.11 10.80 -9.36
C THR A 287 2.73 11.42 -10.60
N LEU A 288 3.55 10.66 -11.30
CA LEU A 288 4.06 11.03 -12.62
C LEU A 288 3.01 10.69 -13.69
N LYS A 289 2.83 11.59 -14.63
CA LYS A 289 1.94 11.30 -15.76
C LYS A 289 2.58 10.29 -16.72
N PRO A 290 1.76 9.41 -17.35
CA PRO A 290 2.27 8.42 -18.30
C PRO A 290 3.10 9.01 -19.45
N GLU A 291 2.70 10.17 -19.97
CA GLU A 291 3.42 10.87 -21.05
C GLU A 291 4.81 11.33 -20.60
N ASP A 292 4.94 11.84 -19.38
CA ASP A 292 6.23 12.27 -18.82
C ASP A 292 7.13 11.05 -18.55
N PHE A 293 6.53 9.92 -18.10
CA PHE A 293 7.26 8.68 -17.95
C PHE A 293 7.82 8.18 -19.29
N LEU A 294 7.00 8.16 -20.34
CA LEU A 294 7.44 7.74 -21.68
C LEU A 294 8.49 8.70 -22.26
N ALA A 295 8.47 9.98 -21.86
CA ALA A 295 9.48 10.97 -22.21
C ALA A 295 10.80 10.82 -21.42
N GLY A 296 10.90 9.84 -20.51
CA GLY A 296 12.16 9.50 -19.80
C GLY A 296 12.23 9.96 -18.34
N ASN A 297 11.17 10.59 -17.78
CA ASN A 297 11.15 10.98 -16.37
C ASN A 297 10.95 9.75 -15.48
N ASN A 298 11.70 9.66 -14.37
CA ASN A 298 11.67 8.56 -13.38
C ASN A 298 11.24 9.02 -11.98
N SER A 299 10.86 10.27 -11.82
CA SER A 299 10.40 10.81 -10.52
C SER A 299 9.07 10.19 -10.08
N SER A 300 8.63 10.52 -8.89
CA SER A 300 7.27 10.23 -8.41
C SER A 300 6.23 11.24 -8.89
N GLY A 301 6.62 12.17 -9.78
CA GLY A 301 5.75 13.14 -10.43
C GLY A 301 5.31 14.29 -9.55
N GLN A 302 4.22 14.92 -9.94
CA GLN A 302 3.69 16.11 -9.30
C GLN A 302 2.73 15.78 -8.17
N THR A 303 2.60 16.69 -7.22
CA THR A 303 1.64 16.59 -6.12
C THR A 303 0.19 16.63 -6.64
N LEU A 304 -0.65 15.74 -6.12
CA LEU A 304 -2.06 15.69 -6.49
C LEU A 304 -2.86 16.86 -5.85
N PRO A 305 -3.97 17.31 -6.47
CA PRO A 305 -4.70 18.50 -6.04
C PRO A 305 -5.28 18.49 -4.63
N HIS A 306 -5.46 17.32 -4.02
CA HIS A 306 -5.98 17.18 -2.65
C HIS A 306 -4.89 17.24 -1.57
N ALA A 307 -3.61 17.31 -1.96
CA ALA A 307 -2.47 17.29 -1.07
C ALA A 307 -1.54 18.49 -1.29
N GLN A 308 -0.78 18.80 -0.26
CA GLN A 308 0.35 19.74 -0.29
C GLN A 308 1.55 19.01 0.30
N ILE A 309 2.64 18.95 -0.44
CA ILE A 309 3.90 18.34 0.00
C ILE A 309 4.94 19.46 0.14
N THR A 310 5.67 19.44 1.23
CA THR A 310 6.82 20.33 1.46
C THR A 310 8.04 19.51 1.84
N ILE A 311 9.20 19.97 1.41
CA ILE A 311 10.49 19.39 1.83
C ILE A 311 11.04 20.27 2.94
N ARG A 312 11.40 19.68 4.08
CA ARG A 312 11.81 20.42 5.26
C ARG A 312 13.19 20.00 5.78
N SER A 313 13.95 20.97 6.25
CA SER A 313 15.20 20.74 6.99
C SER A 313 14.93 20.05 8.33
N ALA A 314 15.98 19.62 9.00
CA ALA A 314 15.88 19.10 10.37
C ALA A 314 15.30 20.12 11.38
N ASN A 315 15.45 21.42 11.09
CA ASN A 315 14.90 22.51 11.91
C ASN A 315 13.46 22.89 11.53
N GLY A 316 12.84 22.20 10.54
CA GLY A 316 11.46 22.43 10.10
C GLY A 316 11.31 23.52 9.02
N GLU A 317 12.38 24.14 8.54
CA GLU A 317 12.37 25.15 7.49
C GLU A 317 12.06 24.50 6.13
N ILE A 318 11.25 25.17 5.30
CA ILE A 318 10.96 24.71 3.93
C ILE A 318 12.21 24.91 3.07
N LEU A 319 12.62 23.85 2.37
CA LEU A 319 13.77 23.85 1.48
C LEU A 319 13.37 24.19 0.04
N CYS A 320 14.33 24.77 -0.71
CA CYS A 320 14.20 25.06 -2.12
C CYS A 320 14.37 23.81 -2.99
N ASP A 321 14.09 23.96 -4.29
CA ASP A 321 14.26 22.90 -5.30
C ASP A 321 15.66 22.29 -5.23
N ASN A 322 15.73 20.98 -5.50
CA ASN A 322 16.93 20.15 -5.48
C ASN A 322 17.65 20.06 -4.10
N GLN A 323 17.04 20.57 -3.03
CA GLN A 323 17.54 20.37 -1.68
C GLN A 323 16.86 19.19 -1.02
N ILE A 324 17.66 18.24 -0.54
CA ILE A 324 17.17 17.02 0.09
C ILE A 324 16.78 17.32 1.54
N GLY A 325 15.56 16.89 1.92
CA GLY A 325 15.06 17.04 3.28
C GLY A 325 13.92 16.06 3.59
N ASN A 326 13.36 16.21 4.78
CA ASN A 326 12.23 15.40 5.22
C ASN A 326 10.95 15.80 4.49
N ILE A 327 10.18 14.81 4.06
CA ILE A 327 8.90 15.03 3.40
C ILE A 327 7.83 15.30 4.47
N ALA A 328 7.12 16.42 4.32
CA ALA A 328 5.99 16.77 5.16
C ALA A 328 4.74 16.99 4.30
N VAL A 329 3.60 16.51 4.79
CA VAL A 329 2.35 16.44 4.03
C VAL A 329 1.22 17.09 4.81
N ASN A 330 0.44 17.90 4.10
CA ASN A 330 -0.89 18.33 4.49
C ASN A 330 -1.85 17.86 3.39
N ALA A 331 -2.86 17.06 3.71
CA ALA A 331 -3.77 16.53 2.71
C ALA A 331 -5.16 16.27 3.31
N LYS A 332 -6.18 16.55 2.50
CA LYS A 332 -7.57 16.19 2.87
C LYS A 332 -7.78 14.69 3.04
N SER A 333 -6.89 13.90 2.43
CA SER A 333 -6.88 12.43 2.51
C SER A 333 -6.07 11.88 3.68
N LEU A 334 -5.46 12.74 4.50
CA LEU A 334 -4.62 12.29 5.61
C LEU A 334 -5.45 11.54 6.66
N ALA A 335 -4.92 10.44 7.17
CA ALA A 335 -5.47 9.70 8.29
C ALA A 335 -5.57 10.59 9.53
N LEU A 336 -6.57 10.34 10.37
CA LEU A 336 -6.76 11.08 11.61
C LEU A 336 -5.75 10.69 12.70
N GLY A 337 -5.12 9.52 12.57
CA GLY A 337 -4.18 9.01 13.56
C GLY A 337 -3.91 7.52 13.38
N TYR A 338 -3.36 6.92 14.43
CA TYR A 338 -3.25 5.46 14.57
C TYR A 338 -4.12 4.99 15.73
N TYR A 339 -5.02 4.06 15.45
CA TYR A 339 -5.92 3.54 16.47
C TYR A 339 -5.16 3.04 17.72
N PRO A 340 -5.56 3.40 18.96
CA PRO A 340 -6.77 4.17 19.30
C PRO A 340 -6.59 5.70 19.39
N GLU A 341 -5.45 6.25 18.96
CA GLU A 341 -5.06 7.66 19.14
C GLU A 341 -5.12 8.45 17.84
N ASN A 342 -5.59 9.70 17.93
CA ASN A 342 -5.52 10.65 16.82
C ASN A 342 -4.15 11.35 16.83
N PHE A 343 -3.72 11.83 15.64
CA PHE A 343 -2.58 12.73 15.56
C PHE A 343 -2.86 14.02 16.31
N CYS A 344 -1.81 14.68 16.77
CA CYS A 344 -1.93 16.05 17.26
C CYS A 344 -2.43 16.96 16.14
N ASP A 345 -3.12 18.06 16.49
CA ASP A 345 -3.45 19.14 15.56
C ASP A 345 -2.15 19.84 15.11
N CYS A 346 -1.46 19.23 14.16
CA CYS A 346 -0.26 19.76 13.53
C CYS A 346 -0.59 20.29 12.15
N GLU A 347 0.05 21.38 11.75
CA GLU A 347 -0.11 22.01 10.42
C GLU A 347 0.23 21.03 9.29
N TYR A 348 1.13 20.08 9.54
CA TYR A 348 1.56 19.06 8.60
C TYR A 348 1.93 17.76 9.32
N PHE A 349 1.80 16.66 8.61
CA PHE A 349 2.28 15.35 9.04
C PHE A 349 3.66 15.09 8.45
N GLN A 350 4.67 14.97 9.32
CA GLN A 350 6.03 14.66 8.88
C GLN A 350 6.18 13.16 8.65
N LEU A 351 6.66 12.81 7.47
CA LEU A 351 6.92 11.44 7.08
C LEU A 351 8.34 11.02 7.46
N ASP A 352 8.56 9.72 7.51
CA ASP A 352 9.90 9.14 7.66
C ASP A 352 10.69 9.16 6.33
N ASP A 353 10.02 9.51 5.24
CA ASP A 353 10.63 9.55 3.91
C ASP A 353 11.38 10.87 3.67
N VAL A 354 12.48 10.78 2.94
CA VAL A 354 13.37 11.87 2.55
C VAL A 354 13.33 12.03 1.03
N GLY A 355 13.26 13.26 0.56
CA GLY A 355 13.17 13.55 -0.87
C GLY A 355 13.47 15.00 -1.21
N PHE A 356 13.24 15.37 -2.45
CA PHE A 356 13.35 16.74 -2.95
C PHE A 356 12.39 16.96 -4.13
N PHE A 357 12.03 18.21 -4.38
CA PHE A 357 11.42 18.62 -5.64
C PHE A 357 12.50 19.05 -6.63
N ASP A 358 12.38 18.60 -7.88
CA ASP A 358 13.22 19.09 -8.96
C ASP A 358 12.65 20.41 -9.54
N LYS A 359 13.37 20.99 -10.52
CA LYS A 359 12.98 22.26 -11.18
C LYS A 359 11.64 22.19 -11.93
N ASN A 360 11.14 21.00 -12.22
CA ASN A 360 9.86 20.74 -12.86
C ASN A 360 8.73 20.50 -11.84
N ASN A 361 9.02 20.75 -10.55
CA ASN A 361 8.12 20.49 -9.44
C ASN A 361 7.71 19.00 -9.35
N CYS A 362 8.62 18.09 -9.72
CA CYS A 362 8.42 16.66 -9.57
C CYS A 362 9.12 16.16 -8.30
N LEU A 363 8.39 15.37 -7.52
CA LEU A 363 8.88 14.78 -6.29
C LEU A 363 9.82 13.61 -6.59
N ASN A 364 11.00 13.65 -6.01
CA ASN A 364 12.00 12.59 -6.07
C ASN A 364 12.23 12.02 -4.67
N ILE A 365 12.01 10.73 -4.49
CA ILE A 365 12.20 10.03 -3.20
C ILE A 365 13.62 9.50 -3.15
N VAL A 366 14.35 9.86 -2.09
CA VAL A 366 15.74 9.40 -1.85
C VAL A 366 15.75 8.14 -0.99
N GLY A 367 14.85 8.05 0.00
CA GLY A 367 14.76 6.90 0.90
C GLY A 367 14.07 7.25 2.20
N ARG A 368 14.23 6.39 3.23
CA ARG A 368 13.71 6.65 4.58
C ARG A 368 14.79 7.16 5.51
N SER A 369 14.43 8.09 6.38
CA SER A 369 15.33 8.62 7.40
C SER A 369 15.74 7.53 8.41
N SER A 370 14.79 6.68 8.82
CA SER A 370 15.06 5.54 9.72
C SER A 370 15.93 4.45 9.11
N ASP A 371 15.95 4.35 7.78
CA ASP A 371 16.69 3.34 7.03
C ASP A 371 18.11 3.81 6.66
N LYS A 372 18.39 5.09 6.87
CA LYS A 372 19.66 5.71 6.56
C LYS A 372 20.80 5.06 7.36
N ILE A 373 21.82 4.60 6.67
CA ILE A 373 23.02 4.01 7.24
C ILE A 373 24.02 5.16 7.50
N ILE A 374 24.49 5.29 8.73
CA ILE A 374 25.52 6.28 9.08
C ILE A 374 26.84 5.54 9.23
N THR A 375 27.70 5.67 8.23
CA THR A 375 29.00 4.98 8.16
C THR A 375 30.14 5.98 8.10
N GLY A 376 30.98 6.01 9.13
CA GLY A 376 32.10 6.96 9.20
C GLY A 376 31.70 8.43 9.11
N GLY A 377 30.49 8.78 9.57
CA GLY A 377 29.94 10.13 9.48
C GLY A 377 29.21 10.44 8.17
N GLU A 378 29.27 9.57 7.18
CA GLU A 378 28.58 9.71 5.90
C GLU A 378 27.19 9.06 5.91
N ASN A 379 26.24 9.71 5.23
CA ASN A 379 24.88 9.21 5.09
C ASN A 379 24.75 8.37 3.82
N VAL A 380 24.34 7.11 3.97
CA VAL A 380 24.09 6.19 2.86
C VAL A 380 22.63 5.75 2.89
N PHE A 381 21.92 5.94 1.78
CA PHE A 381 20.57 5.44 1.65
C PHE A 381 20.59 4.05 0.99
N PRO A 382 20.03 3.01 1.62
CA PRO A 382 20.00 1.66 1.08
C PRO A 382 19.51 1.58 -0.37
N ALA A 383 18.44 2.30 -0.70
CA ALA A 383 17.84 2.30 -2.02
C ALA A 383 18.80 2.71 -3.14
N GLU A 384 19.72 3.66 -2.87
CA GLU A 384 20.74 4.08 -3.83
C GLU A 384 21.72 2.95 -4.13
N VAL A 385 22.18 2.25 -3.10
CA VAL A 385 23.10 1.12 -3.25
C VAL A 385 22.42 -0.06 -3.92
N GLU A 386 21.18 -0.38 -3.52
CA GLU A 386 20.37 -1.42 -4.12
C GLU A 386 20.15 -1.18 -5.61
N ALA A 387 19.83 0.05 -6.02
CA ALA A 387 19.64 0.41 -7.42
C ALA A 387 20.91 0.17 -8.25
N VAL A 388 22.06 0.60 -7.74
CA VAL A 388 23.34 0.40 -8.45
C VAL A 388 23.71 -1.07 -8.55
N VAL A 389 23.50 -1.86 -7.50
CA VAL A 389 23.80 -3.30 -7.55
C VAL A 389 22.85 -4.03 -8.51
N ARG A 390 21.55 -3.68 -8.53
CA ARG A 390 20.58 -4.24 -9.50
C ARG A 390 20.96 -3.93 -10.93
N SER A 391 21.50 -2.72 -11.22
CA SER A 391 21.93 -2.32 -12.56
C SER A 391 23.05 -3.18 -13.13
N THR A 392 23.71 -4.00 -12.31
CA THR A 392 24.72 -4.96 -12.79
C THR A 392 24.12 -6.20 -13.44
N ASN A 393 22.82 -6.46 -13.25
CA ASN A 393 22.11 -7.69 -13.67
C ASN A 393 22.71 -8.99 -13.07
N LEU A 394 23.55 -8.87 -12.03
CA LEU A 394 24.16 -10.01 -11.34
C LEU A 394 23.29 -10.52 -10.17
N VAL A 395 22.26 -9.78 -9.77
CA VAL A 395 21.38 -10.15 -8.66
C VAL A 395 19.95 -10.32 -9.15
N ALA A 396 19.27 -11.37 -8.69
CA ALA A 396 17.83 -11.55 -8.87
C ALA A 396 17.03 -10.70 -7.88
N ASP A 397 17.55 -10.54 -6.66
CA ASP A 397 16.99 -9.66 -5.63
C ASP A 397 18.07 -9.17 -4.66
N ILE A 398 17.87 -8.00 -4.04
CA ILE A 398 18.83 -7.43 -3.10
C ILE A 398 18.11 -6.55 -2.08
N SER A 399 18.61 -6.55 -0.86
CA SER A 399 18.33 -5.53 0.15
C SER A 399 19.62 -5.13 0.88
N VAL A 400 19.72 -3.84 1.19
CA VAL A 400 20.87 -3.25 1.86
C VAL A 400 20.46 -2.75 3.24
N ILE A 401 21.27 -3.08 4.25
CA ILE A 401 21.07 -2.65 5.64
C ILE A 401 22.37 -2.14 6.26
N GLY A 402 22.25 -1.34 7.33
CA GLY A 402 23.36 -0.99 8.19
C GLY A 402 23.51 -2.03 9.31
N LEU A 403 24.68 -2.59 9.48
CA LEU A 403 25.01 -3.38 10.67
C LEU A 403 25.89 -2.57 11.63
N PRO A 404 25.74 -2.72 12.95
CA PRO A 404 26.61 -2.06 13.91
C PRO A 404 28.09 -2.41 13.67
N ASP A 405 28.96 -1.41 13.73
CA ASP A 405 30.41 -1.58 13.59
C ASP A 405 31.11 -0.61 14.58
N LYS A 406 32.11 -1.12 15.28
CA LYS A 406 32.79 -0.36 16.36
C LYS A 406 33.67 0.80 15.85
N ASP A 407 34.13 0.73 14.61
CA ASP A 407 35.01 1.73 14.02
C ASP A 407 34.25 2.75 13.17
N TRP A 408 33.15 2.32 12.53
CA TRP A 408 32.38 3.10 11.55
C TRP A 408 30.99 3.51 12.05
N GLY A 409 30.57 3.08 13.25
CA GLY A 409 29.21 3.20 13.76
C GLY A 409 28.26 2.19 13.09
N GLN A 410 28.15 2.28 11.80
CA GLN A 410 27.46 1.26 10.98
C GLN A 410 28.28 0.96 9.72
N VAL A 411 28.10 -0.24 9.17
CA VAL A 411 28.66 -0.63 7.87
C VAL A 411 27.57 -1.06 6.92
N VAL A 412 27.75 -0.66 5.66
CA VAL A 412 26.83 -1.04 4.58
C VAL A 412 26.97 -2.54 4.33
N THR A 413 25.85 -3.26 4.42
CA THR A 413 25.77 -4.71 4.23
C THR A 413 24.72 -5.03 3.18
N ALA A 414 25.12 -5.77 2.15
CA ALA A 414 24.22 -6.23 1.09
C ALA A 414 23.83 -7.68 1.33
N ILE A 415 22.52 -7.96 1.36
CA ILE A 415 21.95 -9.30 1.37
C ILE A 415 21.29 -9.52 0.03
N PHE A 416 21.69 -10.55 -0.73
CA PHE A 416 21.25 -10.69 -2.11
C PHE A 416 20.99 -12.13 -2.53
N VAL A 417 20.15 -12.27 -3.53
CA VAL A 417 19.88 -13.49 -4.28
C VAL A 417 20.64 -13.38 -5.58
N PRO A 418 21.61 -14.25 -5.89
CA PRO A 418 22.35 -14.19 -7.15
C PRO A 418 21.44 -14.50 -8.35
N ALA A 419 21.69 -13.86 -9.50
CA ALA A 419 20.93 -14.10 -10.73
C ALA A 419 21.12 -15.53 -11.27
N ASN A 420 22.31 -16.10 -11.04
CA ASN A 420 22.65 -17.48 -11.38
C ASN A 420 23.81 -17.96 -10.50
N SER A 421 24.16 -19.25 -10.61
CA SER A 421 25.20 -19.91 -9.80
C SER A 421 26.63 -19.43 -10.06
N GLU A 422 26.88 -18.68 -11.13
CA GLU A 422 28.21 -18.20 -11.51
C GLU A 422 28.55 -16.84 -10.87
N VAL A 423 27.55 -16.18 -10.27
CA VAL A 423 27.73 -14.87 -9.64
C VAL A 423 28.55 -15.00 -8.36
N SER A 424 29.66 -14.29 -8.31
CA SER A 424 30.49 -14.18 -7.11
C SER A 424 30.47 -12.77 -6.51
N VAL A 425 30.76 -12.66 -5.22
CA VAL A 425 30.90 -11.36 -4.54
C VAL A 425 31.98 -10.48 -5.22
N LYS A 426 33.06 -11.10 -5.72
CA LYS A 426 34.12 -10.37 -6.45
C LYS A 426 33.61 -9.73 -7.73
N ASN A 427 32.74 -10.43 -8.48
CA ASN A 427 32.11 -9.89 -9.69
C ASN A 427 31.24 -8.68 -9.36
N LEU A 428 30.44 -8.76 -8.29
CA LEU A 428 29.60 -7.66 -7.84
C LEU A 428 30.43 -6.45 -7.39
N GLN A 429 31.47 -6.67 -6.59
CA GLN A 429 32.37 -5.60 -6.13
C GLN A 429 33.03 -4.87 -7.32
N ALA A 430 33.54 -5.61 -8.30
CA ALA A 430 34.15 -5.04 -9.51
C ALA A 430 33.12 -4.23 -10.33
N ALA A 431 31.89 -4.75 -10.48
CA ALA A 431 30.83 -4.13 -11.29
C ALA A 431 30.29 -2.81 -10.71
N ILE A 432 30.49 -2.54 -9.40
CA ILE A 432 30.03 -1.32 -8.73
C ILE A 432 31.17 -0.35 -8.39
N GLU A 433 32.42 -0.72 -8.66
CA GLU A 433 33.59 0.04 -8.23
C GLU A 433 33.60 1.47 -8.74
N ASP A 434 33.26 1.67 -10.00
CA ASP A 434 33.21 2.99 -10.64
C ASP A 434 31.84 3.69 -10.47
N LYS A 435 30.86 3.00 -9.90
CA LYS A 435 29.47 3.48 -9.80
C LYS A 435 29.12 3.99 -8.40
N LEU A 436 29.82 3.54 -7.36
CA LEU A 436 29.60 3.94 -5.97
C LEU A 436 30.87 4.48 -5.33
N SER A 437 30.74 5.58 -4.60
CA SER A 437 31.83 6.07 -3.74
C SER A 437 32.18 5.01 -2.68
N LYS A 438 33.45 5.02 -2.24
CA LYS A 438 34.01 3.98 -1.38
C LYS A 438 33.18 3.71 -0.10
N PHE A 439 32.65 4.73 0.53
CA PHE A 439 31.85 4.59 1.76
C PHE A 439 30.43 4.03 1.51
N LYS A 440 29.89 4.10 0.27
CA LYS A 440 28.62 3.51 -0.13
C LYS A 440 28.72 2.04 -0.53
N ARG A 441 29.92 1.55 -0.81
CA ARG A 441 30.13 0.15 -1.23
C ARG A 441 29.90 -0.79 -0.06
N PRO A 442 29.10 -1.87 -0.22
CA PRO A 442 28.91 -2.84 0.84
C PRO A 442 30.22 -3.44 1.33
N LYS A 443 30.45 -3.39 2.64
CA LYS A 443 31.59 -4.04 3.30
C LYS A 443 31.35 -5.55 3.44
N TYR A 444 30.10 -5.93 3.74
CA TYR A 444 29.68 -7.32 3.86
C TYR A 444 28.65 -7.67 2.78
N TRP A 445 28.75 -8.91 2.30
CA TRP A 445 27.90 -9.46 1.26
C TRP A 445 27.37 -10.82 1.74
N VAL A 446 26.06 -10.96 1.84
CA VAL A 446 25.40 -12.18 2.34
C VAL A 446 24.54 -12.73 1.22
N ILE A 447 24.81 -13.98 0.84
CA ILE A 447 24.04 -14.72 -0.16
C ILE A 447 22.88 -15.43 0.53
N VAL A 448 21.68 -15.30 -0.03
CA VAL A 448 20.48 -15.98 0.41
C VAL A 448 19.74 -16.59 -0.78
N GLU A 449 18.94 -17.63 -0.54
CA GLU A 449 18.07 -18.21 -1.58
C GLU A 449 16.89 -17.31 -1.91
N GLN A 450 16.37 -16.60 -0.89
CA GLN A 450 15.30 -15.61 -1.04
C GLN A 450 15.37 -14.57 0.07
N LEU A 451 14.94 -13.34 -0.23
CA LEU A 451 14.79 -12.31 0.79
C LEU A 451 13.52 -12.55 1.63
N PRO A 452 13.60 -12.39 2.95
CA PRO A 452 12.41 -12.49 3.80
C PRO A 452 11.45 -11.34 3.49
N ARG A 453 10.19 -11.66 3.17
CA ARG A 453 9.15 -10.68 2.83
C ARG A 453 7.90 -10.94 3.65
N ASN A 454 7.23 -9.88 4.03
CA ASN A 454 5.91 -9.97 4.64
C ASN A 454 4.82 -10.26 3.59
N SER A 455 3.58 -10.45 4.03
CA SER A 455 2.41 -10.72 3.18
C SER A 455 2.11 -9.61 2.14
N GLN A 456 2.69 -8.41 2.31
CA GLN A 456 2.60 -7.28 1.38
C GLN A 456 3.72 -7.29 0.33
N GLY A 457 4.61 -8.29 0.36
CA GLY A 457 5.79 -8.34 -0.49
C GLY A 457 6.93 -7.40 -0.06
N LYS A 458 6.79 -6.69 1.07
CA LYS A 458 7.85 -5.83 1.62
C LYS A 458 8.87 -6.66 2.37
N VAL A 459 10.13 -6.31 2.20
CA VAL A 459 11.25 -6.96 2.87
C VAL A 459 11.14 -6.80 4.39
N ASN A 460 11.28 -7.91 5.13
CA ASN A 460 11.30 -7.92 6.59
C ASN A 460 12.72 -7.63 7.09
N ARG A 461 12.94 -6.40 7.55
CA ARG A 461 14.28 -5.93 7.96
C ARG A 461 14.81 -6.57 9.24
N GLU A 462 13.95 -6.91 10.20
CA GLU A 462 14.36 -7.59 11.43
C GLU A 462 14.96 -8.95 11.10
N GLN A 463 14.28 -9.72 10.23
CA GLN A 463 14.79 -11.00 9.76
C GLN A 463 16.07 -10.85 8.92
N LEU A 464 16.20 -9.77 8.13
CA LEU A 464 17.46 -9.49 7.42
C LEU A 464 18.61 -9.22 8.38
N GLN A 465 18.39 -8.44 9.45
CA GLN A 465 19.41 -8.19 10.47
C GLN A 465 19.83 -9.49 11.16
N GLU A 466 18.87 -10.34 11.53
CA GLU A 466 19.17 -11.65 12.13
C GLU A 466 20.00 -12.55 11.21
N ILE A 467 19.68 -12.55 9.90
CA ILE A 467 20.45 -13.30 8.91
C ILE A 467 21.87 -12.73 8.82
N ALA A 468 22.00 -11.41 8.65
CA ALA A 468 23.27 -10.76 8.39
C ALA A 468 24.24 -10.82 9.59
N LEU A 469 23.72 -10.73 10.83
CA LEU A 469 24.53 -10.88 12.05
C LEU A 469 25.21 -12.25 12.20
N LYS A 470 24.70 -13.28 11.54
CA LYS A 470 25.32 -14.62 11.53
C LYS A 470 26.57 -14.69 10.64
N TYR A 471 26.80 -13.68 9.80
CA TYR A 471 27.90 -13.61 8.85
C TYR A 471 28.95 -12.53 9.19
N GLN A 472 28.79 -11.82 10.31
CA GLN A 472 29.80 -10.97 10.93
C GLN A 472 30.77 -11.81 11.79
#